data_54ff629e6f43803b0f4e5c18ff69bd0d
#
_entry.id   54ff629e6f43803b0f4e5c18ff69bd0d
#
_cell.length_a   1.000
_cell.length_b   1.000
_cell.length_c   1.000
_cell.angle_alpha   90.00
_cell.angle_beta   90.00
_cell.angle_gamma   90.00
#
_symmetry.space_group_name_H-M   'P 1'
#
loop_
_entity.id
_entity.type
_entity.pdbx_description
1 polymer ?
#
loop_
_entity_poly.entity_id
_entity_poly.type
_entity_poly.pdbx_seq_one_letter_code
_entity_poly.pdbx_strand_id
1 'polypeptide(L)'
;MGKPWFDPETGVLMLDEYITSLPSYEKYVADGIITPTEVAEQAQNLAKSLQKLEQSLSPEQHALATEALCETAFLYEMMSYN
;
A
#
# COMPACT_ATOMS: atom_id res chain seq x y z
N MET A 1 -16.50 -5.86 7.72
CA MET A 1 -15.16 -5.74 8.29
C MET A 1 -14.14 -6.39 7.40
N GLY A 2 -13.01 -5.74 7.23
CA GLY A 2 -11.96 -6.29 6.39
C GLY A 2 -11.24 -7.47 7.04
N LYS A 3 -10.49 -8.19 6.21
CA LYS A 3 -9.65 -9.27 6.71
C LYS A 3 -8.50 -8.69 7.52
N PRO A 4 -7.98 -9.41 8.52
CA PRO A 4 -6.82 -8.93 9.27
C PRO A 4 -5.60 -8.81 8.34
N TRP A 5 -4.73 -7.86 8.65
CA TRP A 5 -3.51 -7.67 7.85
C TRP A 5 -2.48 -8.77 8.11
N PHE A 6 -2.50 -9.34 9.28
CA PHE A 6 -1.52 -10.34 9.67
C PHE A 6 -2.17 -11.68 9.92
N ASP A 7 -1.47 -12.76 9.54
CA ASP A 7 -1.89 -14.11 9.87
C ASP A 7 -1.79 -14.30 11.38
N PRO A 8 -2.88 -14.71 12.05
CA PRO A 8 -2.86 -14.85 13.50
C PRO A 8 -1.95 -15.97 14.02
N GLU A 9 -1.62 -16.94 13.17
CA GLU A 9 -0.75 -18.04 13.58
C GLU A 9 0.72 -17.78 13.32
N THR A 10 1.04 -17.15 12.18
CA THR A 10 2.43 -16.95 11.76
C THR A 10 2.92 -15.53 11.96
N GLY A 11 2.03 -14.55 12.10
CA GLY A 11 2.39 -13.14 12.18
C GLY A 11 2.83 -12.53 10.84
N VAL A 12 2.64 -13.25 9.75
CA VAL A 12 3.03 -12.77 8.43
C VAL A 12 2.02 -11.77 7.89
N LEU A 13 2.49 -10.68 7.28
CA LEU A 13 1.64 -9.67 6.66
C LEU A 13 1.00 -10.23 5.40
N MET A 14 -0.33 -10.18 5.35
CA MET A 14 -1.12 -10.78 4.27
C MET A 14 -1.84 -9.71 3.46
N LEU A 15 -1.10 -8.97 2.66
CA LEU A 15 -1.71 -7.96 1.78
C LEU A 15 -2.03 -8.49 0.39
N ASP A 16 -1.54 -9.67 0.05
CA ASP A 16 -1.69 -10.23 -1.30
C ASP A 16 -3.14 -10.31 -1.74
N GLU A 17 -4.03 -10.75 -0.86
CA GLU A 17 -5.46 -10.84 -1.18
C GLU A 17 -6.08 -9.47 -1.45
N TYR A 18 -5.61 -8.44 -0.76
CA TYR A 18 -6.08 -7.09 -0.99
C TYR A 18 -5.53 -6.53 -2.30
N ILE A 19 -4.26 -6.80 -2.58
CA ILE A 19 -3.60 -6.31 -3.80
C ILE A 19 -4.28 -6.88 -5.05
N THR A 20 -4.58 -8.18 -5.05
CA THR A 20 -5.17 -8.84 -6.21
C THR A 20 -6.57 -8.33 -6.53
N SER A 21 -7.25 -7.69 -5.59
CA SER A 21 -8.57 -7.12 -5.82
C SER A 21 -8.53 -5.66 -6.28
N LEU A 22 -7.35 -5.04 -6.35
CA LEU A 22 -7.23 -3.67 -6.83
C LEU A 22 -7.44 -3.61 -8.35
N PRO A 23 -8.26 -2.67 -8.85
CA PRO A 23 -8.44 -2.51 -10.30
C PRO A 23 -7.12 -2.27 -11.05
N SER A 24 -6.18 -1.54 -10.45
CA SER A 24 -4.89 -1.29 -11.06
C SER A 24 -4.05 -2.56 -11.18
N TYR A 25 -4.20 -3.48 -10.22
CA TYR A 25 -3.51 -4.78 -10.30
C TYR A 25 -4.07 -5.63 -11.44
N GLU A 26 -5.39 -5.65 -11.58
CA GLU A 26 -6.02 -6.41 -12.67
C GLU A 26 -5.55 -5.91 -14.03
N LYS A 27 -5.43 -4.60 -14.19
CA LYS A 27 -4.94 -4.00 -15.42
C LYS A 27 -3.50 -4.41 -15.69
N TYR A 28 -2.66 -4.39 -14.66
CA TYR A 28 -1.27 -4.81 -14.79
C TYR A 28 -1.16 -6.27 -15.23
N VAL A 29 -1.93 -7.15 -14.61
CA VAL A 29 -1.90 -8.59 -14.95
C VAL A 29 -2.35 -8.82 -16.39
N ALA A 30 -3.34 -8.07 -16.87
CA ALA A 30 -3.85 -8.21 -18.22
C ALA A 30 -2.79 -7.84 -19.27
N ASP A 31 -2.03 -6.77 -19.02
CA ASP A 31 -1.02 -6.27 -19.95
C ASP A 31 0.34 -6.96 -19.79
N GLY A 32 0.69 -7.30 -18.56
CA GLY A 32 1.99 -7.88 -18.24
C GLY A 32 3.15 -6.91 -18.35
N ILE A 33 2.89 -5.62 -18.58
CA ILE A 33 3.90 -4.58 -18.78
C ILE A 33 3.56 -3.38 -17.91
N ILE A 34 4.57 -2.81 -17.24
CA ILE A 34 4.40 -1.59 -16.45
C ILE A 34 5.01 -0.43 -17.22
N THR A 35 4.19 0.56 -17.55
CA THR A 35 4.64 1.77 -18.25
C THR A 35 4.87 2.90 -17.26
N PRO A 36 5.68 3.92 -17.63
CA PRO A 36 5.84 5.10 -16.77
C PRO A 36 4.52 5.80 -16.46
N THR A 37 3.58 5.80 -17.41
CA THR A 37 2.26 6.38 -17.20
C THR A 37 1.50 5.61 -16.11
N GLU A 38 1.58 4.29 -16.12
CA GLU A 38 0.92 3.47 -15.10
C GLU A 38 1.52 3.70 -13.72
N VAL A 39 2.84 3.88 -13.64
CA VAL A 39 3.50 4.20 -12.37
C VAL A 39 2.99 5.54 -11.84
N ALA A 40 2.88 6.55 -12.71
CA ALA A 40 2.36 7.86 -12.31
C ALA A 40 0.91 7.78 -11.85
N GLU A 41 0.08 7.01 -12.55
CA GLU A 41 -1.31 6.80 -12.15
C GLU A 41 -1.40 6.12 -10.78
N GLN A 42 -0.57 5.12 -10.55
CA GLN A 42 -0.55 4.41 -9.28
C GLN A 42 -0.12 5.34 -8.13
N ALA A 43 0.86 6.21 -8.38
CA ALA A 43 1.28 7.20 -7.40
C ALA A 43 0.12 8.14 -7.04
N GLN A 44 -0.67 8.56 -8.02
CA GLN A 44 -1.85 9.39 -7.78
C GLN A 44 -2.91 8.63 -6.98
N ASN A 45 -3.14 7.36 -7.30
CA ASN A 45 -4.07 6.52 -6.56
C ASN A 45 -3.67 6.41 -5.09
N LEU A 46 -2.38 6.20 -4.85
CA LEU A 46 -1.84 6.12 -3.50
C LEU A 46 -2.07 7.43 -2.75
N ALA A 47 -1.76 8.56 -3.39
CA ALA A 47 -1.94 9.88 -2.78
C ALA A 47 -3.40 10.12 -2.39
N LYS A 48 -4.33 9.77 -3.27
CA LYS A 48 -5.76 9.92 -2.99
C LYS A 48 -6.21 9.04 -1.83
N SER A 49 -5.73 7.80 -1.78
CA SER A 49 -6.05 6.89 -0.69
C SER A 49 -5.51 7.39 0.64
N LEU A 50 -4.29 7.91 0.64
CA LEU A 50 -3.67 8.46 1.85
C LEU A 50 -4.40 9.72 2.32
N GLN A 51 -4.86 10.58 1.39
CA GLN A 51 -5.64 11.76 1.75
C GLN A 51 -6.96 11.38 2.43
N LYS A 52 -7.64 10.36 1.91
CA LYS A 52 -8.86 9.87 2.52
C LYS A 52 -8.61 9.29 3.91
N LEU A 53 -7.54 8.53 4.03
CA LEU A 53 -7.16 7.92 5.30
C LEU A 53 -6.87 9.01 6.34
N GLU A 54 -6.07 10.00 5.97
CA GLU A 54 -5.70 11.09 6.87
C GLU A 54 -6.92 11.81 7.43
N GLN A 55 -7.92 12.06 6.57
CA GLN A 55 -9.14 12.76 6.97
C GLN A 55 -9.97 11.96 7.99
N SER A 56 -9.82 10.67 8.01
CA SER A 56 -10.60 9.80 8.90
C SER A 56 -9.88 9.45 10.20
N LEU A 57 -8.64 9.88 10.38
CA LEU A 57 -7.82 9.52 11.54
C LEU A 57 -7.90 10.56 12.65
N SER A 58 -7.92 10.08 13.91
CA SER A 58 -7.68 10.93 15.07
C SER A 58 -6.21 11.34 15.09
N PRO A 59 -5.82 12.36 15.90
CA PRO A 59 -4.40 12.74 16.01
C PRO A 59 -3.49 11.59 16.43
N GLU A 60 -3.96 10.73 17.33
CA GLU A 60 -3.17 9.58 17.79
C GLU A 60 -3.02 8.56 16.67
N GLN A 61 -4.11 8.27 15.95
CA GLN A 61 -4.09 7.36 14.82
C GLN A 61 -3.23 7.89 13.69
N HIS A 62 -3.28 9.21 13.47
CA HIS A 62 -2.44 9.86 12.46
C HIS A 62 -0.96 9.63 12.75
N ALA A 63 -0.55 9.75 14.00
CA ALA A 63 0.84 9.54 14.41
C ALA A 63 1.27 8.10 14.14
N LEU A 64 0.41 7.13 14.47
CA LEU A 64 0.70 5.72 14.25
C LEU A 64 0.79 5.40 12.76
N ALA A 65 -0.12 5.94 11.96
CA ALA A 65 -0.11 5.74 10.51
C ALA A 65 1.15 6.36 9.89
N THR A 66 1.55 7.53 10.36
CA THR A 66 2.77 8.20 9.89
C THR A 66 3.99 7.33 10.15
N GLU A 67 4.08 6.77 11.35
CA GLU A 67 5.19 5.88 11.70
C GLU A 67 5.23 4.67 10.77
N ALA A 68 4.09 4.04 10.52
CA ALA A 68 4.02 2.88 9.64
C ALA A 68 4.43 3.22 8.21
N LEU A 69 4.01 4.38 7.71
CA LEU A 69 4.38 4.84 6.37
C LEU A 69 5.87 5.11 6.27
N CYS A 70 6.46 5.72 7.30
CA CYS A 70 7.90 5.98 7.32
C CYS A 70 8.69 4.67 7.32
N GLU A 71 8.27 3.69 8.11
CA GLU A 71 8.93 2.39 8.14
C GLU A 71 8.85 1.70 6.78
N THR A 72 7.68 1.79 6.14
CA THR A 72 7.48 1.22 4.81
C THR A 72 8.39 1.90 3.78
N ALA A 73 8.44 3.21 3.78
CA ALA A 73 9.27 3.97 2.84
C ALA A 73 10.74 3.66 3.04
N PHE A 74 11.18 3.55 4.28
CA PHE A 74 12.57 3.22 4.59
C PHE A 74 12.92 1.80 4.12
N LEU A 75 12.00 0.86 4.30
CA LEU A 75 12.21 -0.49 3.80
C LEU A 75 12.43 -0.50 2.30
N TYR A 76 11.64 0.26 1.55
CA TYR A 76 11.81 0.37 0.10
C TYR A 76 13.16 0.95 -0.27
N GLU A 77 13.60 1.98 0.46
CA GLU A 77 14.93 2.55 0.21
C GLU A 77 16.03 1.52 0.45
N MET A 78 15.93 0.78 1.55
CA MET A 78 16.91 -0.26 1.84
C MET A 78 16.98 -1.32 0.75
N MET A 79 15.82 -1.72 0.24
CA MET A 79 15.75 -2.73 -0.82
C MET A 79 16.38 -2.25 -2.12
N SER A 80 16.31 -0.95 -2.41
CA SER A 80 16.84 -0.40 -3.65
C SER A 80 18.36 -0.29 -3.68
N TYR A 81 19.02 -0.48 -2.54
CA TYR A 81 20.48 -0.48 -2.45
C TYR A 81 21.13 -1.84 -2.71
N ASN A 82 20.32 -2.85 -2.94
CA ASN A 82 20.85 -4.21 -3.19
C ASN A 82 21.03 -4.51 -4.66
#